data_0767ee11b2bc393725b47943ee9a3f5c
#
_entry.id   0767ee11b2bc393725b47943ee9a3f5c
#
_cell.length_a   1.000
_cell.length_b   1.000
_cell.length_c   1.000
_cell.angle_alpha   90.00
_cell.angle_beta   90.00
_cell.angle_gamma   90.00
#
_symmetry.space_group_name_H-M   'P 1'
#
loop_
_entity.id
_entity.type
_entity.pdbx_description
1 polymer ?
#
loop_
_entity_poly.entity_id
_entity_poly.type
_entity_poly.pdbx_seq_one_letter_code
_entity_poly.pdbx_strand_id
1 'polypeptide(L)'
;NNSVVFNNVVKEYRLYKNDKMRFLSIFCNVPFKKKVATDHVSFTIKRGQTVALIGSNGSGKSTILKMITGVSKPTSGKIEVNGRINALLELTAGFNQECTGRENIYIKCSILNMQPEEIKAIEQDIIDFADIGDYLDQPVKMYSSGMKARLGFAISVHIIPDILIVDEVLSVGDKEFKNKCLSKVKELIFNDNITVLFVTHSMQMAREFCTRGIVLKKGKLLFDGDI
;
A
#
# COMPACT_ATOMS: atom_id res chain seq x y z
N ASN A 1 -4.63 21.86 -0.55
CA ASN A 1 -5.39 20.62 -0.76
C ASN A 1 -4.75 19.48 0.02
N ASN A 2 -5.56 18.72 0.79
CA ASN A 2 -5.10 17.60 1.60
C ASN A 2 -5.31 16.30 0.84
N SER A 3 -4.28 15.42 0.81
CA SER A 3 -4.39 14.06 0.27
C SER A 3 -4.99 13.10 1.26
N VAL A 4 -4.57 13.16 2.54
CA VAL A 4 -5.06 12.29 3.61
C VAL A 4 -5.37 13.12 4.85
N VAL A 5 -6.56 12.91 5.44
CA VAL A 5 -6.96 13.54 6.70
C VAL A 5 -7.51 12.46 7.63
N PHE A 6 -6.92 12.35 8.81
CA PHE A 6 -7.42 11.56 9.94
C PHE A 6 -7.90 12.53 11.02
N ASN A 7 -9.15 12.38 11.43
CA ASN A 7 -9.74 13.23 12.47
C ASN A 7 -10.32 12.34 13.57
N ASN A 8 -9.62 12.30 14.70
CA ASN A 8 -10.00 11.58 15.92
C ASN A 8 -10.35 10.10 15.67
N VAL A 9 -9.51 9.41 14.89
CA VAL A 9 -9.78 8.07 14.37
C VAL A 9 -9.48 6.99 15.40
N VAL A 10 -10.50 6.16 15.66
CA VAL A 10 -10.38 4.95 16.48
C VAL A 10 -10.69 3.73 15.63
N LYS A 11 -9.87 2.69 15.75
CA LYS A 11 -10.15 1.37 15.19
C LYS A 11 -10.02 0.29 16.23
N GLU A 12 -11.14 -0.37 16.50
CA GLU A 12 -11.23 -1.54 17.37
C GLU A 12 -11.48 -2.81 16.55
N TYR A 13 -10.82 -3.89 16.92
CA TYR A 13 -11.11 -5.23 16.41
C TYR A 13 -11.77 -6.05 17.51
N ARG A 14 -12.80 -6.82 17.13
CA ARG A 14 -13.46 -7.80 18.00
C ARG A 14 -12.74 -9.13 17.80
N LEU A 15 -12.13 -9.65 18.86
CA LEU A 15 -11.46 -10.93 18.86
C LEU A 15 -12.37 -11.96 19.52
N TYR A 16 -12.85 -12.89 18.72
CA TYR A 16 -13.66 -14.02 19.18
C TYR A 16 -12.76 -15.22 19.48
N LYS A 17 -13.17 -16.07 20.43
CA LYS A 17 -12.39 -17.24 20.87
C LYS A 17 -12.21 -18.27 19.75
N ASN A 18 -13.19 -18.38 18.85
CA ASN A 18 -13.15 -19.26 17.67
C ASN A 18 -14.11 -18.76 16.58
N ASP A 19 -14.02 -19.34 15.37
CA ASP A 19 -14.85 -18.96 14.23
C ASP A 19 -16.35 -19.24 14.44
N LYS A 20 -16.70 -20.27 15.24
CA LYS A 20 -18.10 -20.56 15.60
C LYS A 20 -18.71 -19.40 16.39
N MET A 21 -17.99 -18.85 17.36
CA MET A 21 -18.43 -17.66 18.11
C MET A 21 -18.53 -16.43 17.24
N ARG A 22 -17.62 -16.26 16.29
CA ARG A 22 -17.69 -15.17 15.31
C ARG A 22 -18.93 -15.27 14.44
N PHE A 23 -19.29 -16.47 13.95
CA PHE A 23 -20.51 -16.71 13.19
C PHE A 23 -21.77 -16.46 14.03
N LEU A 24 -21.82 -16.99 15.26
CA LEU A 24 -22.92 -16.80 16.20
C LEU A 24 -23.12 -15.31 16.56
N SER A 25 -22.06 -14.49 16.53
CA SER A 25 -22.15 -13.05 16.82
C SER A 25 -22.98 -12.25 15.81
N ILE A 26 -23.35 -12.84 14.67
CA ILE A 26 -24.25 -12.25 13.69
C ILE A 26 -25.70 -12.29 14.21
N PHE A 27 -26.05 -13.30 14.99
CA PHE A 27 -27.42 -13.56 15.44
C PHE A 27 -27.61 -13.34 16.95
N CYS A 28 -26.54 -13.47 17.74
CA CYS A 28 -26.58 -13.43 19.18
C CYS A 28 -25.45 -12.55 19.75
N ASN A 29 -25.69 -12.00 20.94
CA ASN A 29 -24.64 -11.26 21.65
C ASN A 29 -23.64 -12.22 22.27
N VAL A 30 -22.48 -12.39 21.63
CA VAL A 30 -21.43 -13.33 22.04
C VAL A 30 -20.27 -12.54 22.66
N PRO A 31 -19.68 -13.00 23.78
CA PRO A 31 -18.56 -12.32 24.39
C PRO A 31 -17.33 -12.29 23.46
N PHE A 32 -16.69 -11.13 23.37
CA PHE A 32 -15.48 -10.90 22.60
C PHE A 32 -14.48 -10.04 23.36
N LYS A 33 -13.21 -10.17 23.03
CA LYS A 33 -12.17 -9.27 23.53
C LYS A 33 -11.96 -8.12 22.53
N LYS A 34 -12.02 -6.89 23.01
CA LYS A 34 -11.68 -5.72 22.21
C LYS A 34 -10.17 -5.56 22.11
N LYS A 35 -9.66 -5.31 20.91
CA LYS A 35 -8.28 -4.88 20.66
C LYS A 35 -8.31 -3.54 19.93
N VAL A 36 -7.88 -2.49 20.61
CA VAL A 36 -7.72 -1.16 20.01
C VAL A 36 -6.45 -1.16 19.17
N ALA A 37 -6.59 -0.92 17.88
CA ALA A 37 -5.48 -0.87 16.93
C ALA A 37 -5.03 0.56 16.62
N THR A 38 -5.98 1.52 16.62
CA THR A 38 -5.69 2.96 16.62
C THR A 38 -6.59 3.63 17.66
N ASP A 39 -6.04 4.59 18.40
CA ASP A 39 -6.67 5.25 19.54
C ASP A 39 -6.58 6.77 19.38
N HIS A 40 -7.69 7.40 18.93
CA HIS A 40 -7.86 8.83 18.72
C HIS A 40 -6.74 9.50 17.90
N VAL A 41 -6.38 8.86 16.76
CA VAL A 41 -5.31 9.33 15.88
C VAL A 41 -5.82 10.46 14.99
N SER A 42 -5.10 11.57 14.98
CA SER A 42 -5.37 12.73 14.10
C SER A 42 -4.09 13.21 13.44
N PHE A 43 -4.09 13.32 12.13
CA PHE A 43 -3.02 13.92 11.32
C PHE A 43 -3.54 14.31 9.95
N THR A 44 -2.81 15.16 9.25
CA THR A 44 -3.13 15.58 7.88
C THR A 44 -1.90 15.51 7.01
N ILE A 45 -1.99 14.87 5.83
CA ILE A 45 -0.94 14.87 4.81
C ILE A 45 -1.41 15.74 3.65
N LYS A 46 -0.64 16.78 3.34
CA LYS A 46 -0.91 17.68 2.20
C LYS A 46 -0.45 17.02 0.90
N ARG A 47 -1.02 17.45 -0.22
CA ARG A 47 -0.61 17.00 -1.55
C ARG A 47 0.87 17.30 -1.80
N GLY A 48 1.59 16.34 -2.39
CA GLY A 48 3.02 16.45 -2.68
C GLY A 48 3.94 16.25 -1.48
N GLN A 49 3.42 16.01 -0.27
CA GLN A 49 4.26 15.71 0.89
C GLN A 49 4.78 14.29 0.88
N THR A 50 6.05 14.11 1.25
CA THR A 50 6.65 12.82 1.56
C THR A 50 6.76 12.66 3.07
N VAL A 51 5.98 11.70 3.62
CA VAL A 51 5.80 11.51 5.06
C VAL A 51 6.15 10.09 5.45
N ALA A 52 6.99 9.92 6.48
CA ALA A 52 7.28 8.61 7.05
C ALA A 52 6.25 8.23 8.12
N LEU A 53 5.66 7.04 8.00
CA LEU A 53 4.85 6.42 9.04
C LEU A 53 5.72 5.43 9.82
N ILE A 54 6.13 5.81 11.02
CA ILE A 54 7.16 5.13 11.80
C ILE A 54 6.55 4.44 13.03
N GLY A 55 7.03 3.25 13.35
CA GLY A 55 6.63 2.54 14.56
C GLY A 55 7.04 1.07 14.53
N SER A 56 7.12 0.47 15.72
CA SER A 56 7.41 -0.96 15.88
C SER A 56 6.29 -1.86 15.33
N ASN A 57 6.54 -3.14 15.19
CA ASN A 57 5.51 -4.11 14.84
C ASN A 57 4.36 -4.05 15.87
N GLY A 58 3.12 -4.04 15.37
CA GLY A 58 1.93 -3.91 16.21
C GLY A 58 1.62 -2.49 16.70
N SER A 59 2.34 -1.45 16.24
CA SER A 59 2.04 -0.05 16.61
C SER A 59 0.77 0.52 15.99
N GLY A 60 0.20 -0.13 14.96
CA GLY A 60 -1.01 0.33 14.27
C GLY A 60 -0.80 0.74 12.81
N LYS A 61 0.44 0.76 12.28
CA LYS A 61 0.76 1.15 10.90
C LYS A 61 -0.11 0.45 9.86
N SER A 62 -0.12 -0.89 9.85
CA SER A 62 -0.92 -1.68 8.89
C SER A 62 -2.42 -1.41 9.00
N THR A 63 -2.92 -1.03 10.18
CA THR A 63 -4.32 -0.65 10.36
C THR A 63 -4.59 0.71 9.72
N ILE A 64 -3.71 1.69 9.88
CA ILE A 64 -3.79 3.00 9.21
C ILE A 64 -3.76 2.80 7.69
N LEU A 65 -2.85 1.99 7.17
CA LEU A 65 -2.77 1.70 5.73
C LEU A 65 -4.06 1.07 5.20
N LYS A 66 -4.62 0.08 5.88
CA LYS A 66 -5.89 -0.54 5.50
C LYS A 66 -7.06 0.45 5.53
N MET A 67 -7.01 1.46 6.38
CA MET A 67 -8.02 2.52 6.40
C MET A 67 -7.80 3.54 5.28
N ILE A 68 -6.55 3.90 4.94
CA ILE A 68 -6.24 4.78 3.81
C ILE A 68 -6.65 4.11 2.49
N THR A 69 -6.33 2.82 2.31
CA THR A 69 -6.68 2.06 1.09
C THR A 69 -8.15 1.63 1.02
N GLY A 70 -8.97 1.99 2.01
CA GLY A 70 -10.40 1.66 2.03
C GLY A 70 -10.75 0.21 2.38
N VAL A 71 -9.75 -0.66 2.61
CA VAL A 71 -9.94 -2.07 3.00
C VAL A 71 -10.62 -2.19 4.37
N SER A 72 -10.46 -1.20 5.24
CA SER A 72 -11.07 -1.19 6.56
C SER A 72 -11.65 0.19 6.88
N LYS A 73 -12.84 0.23 7.48
CA LYS A 73 -13.44 1.47 7.96
C LYS A 73 -13.05 1.73 9.43
N PRO A 74 -12.95 2.99 9.87
CA PRO A 74 -12.75 3.33 11.27
C PRO A 74 -13.97 2.88 12.12
N THR A 75 -13.76 2.64 13.41
CA THR A 75 -14.83 2.39 14.38
C THR A 75 -15.50 3.69 14.79
N SER A 76 -14.72 4.76 14.94
CA SER A 76 -15.17 6.13 15.13
C SER A 76 -14.16 7.13 14.57
N GLY A 77 -14.56 8.40 14.48
CA GLY A 77 -13.77 9.44 13.81
C GLY A 77 -14.03 9.46 12.30
N LYS A 78 -13.31 10.32 11.59
CA LYS A 78 -13.47 10.55 10.16
C LYS A 78 -12.14 10.43 9.44
N ILE A 79 -12.16 9.80 8.26
CA ILE A 79 -11.01 9.70 7.35
C ILE A 79 -11.45 10.25 6.01
N GLU A 80 -10.63 11.12 5.43
CA GLU A 80 -10.77 11.61 4.07
C GLU A 80 -9.50 11.27 3.30
N VAL A 81 -9.67 10.69 2.11
CA VAL A 81 -8.57 10.37 1.20
C VAL A 81 -8.94 10.86 -0.18
N ASN A 82 -8.11 11.71 -0.76
CA ASN A 82 -8.37 12.40 -2.02
C ASN A 82 -7.30 12.03 -3.04
N GLY A 83 -7.68 11.30 -4.07
CA GLY A 83 -6.81 10.89 -5.17
C GLY A 83 -6.70 9.38 -5.34
N ARG A 84 -6.03 8.98 -6.44
CA ARG A 84 -5.74 7.60 -6.78
C ARG A 84 -4.61 7.09 -5.88
N ILE A 85 -4.85 5.98 -5.18
CA ILE A 85 -3.85 5.35 -4.31
C ILE A 85 -3.18 4.21 -5.06
N ASN A 86 -1.85 4.13 -4.98
CA ASN A 86 -1.09 2.95 -5.37
C ASN A 86 -0.22 2.50 -4.17
N ALA A 87 -0.38 1.25 -3.76
CA ALA A 87 0.36 0.68 -2.65
C ALA A 87 1.30 -0.42 -3.14
N LEU A 88 2.59 -0.25 -2.91
CA LEU A 88 3.62 -1.25 -3.26
C LEU A 88 3.68 -2.42 -2.25
N LEU A 89 2.61 -2.61 -1.45
CA LEU A 89 2.54 -3.64 -0.39
C LEU A 89 2.08 -5.00 -0.92
N GLU A 90 1.19 -5.00 -1.90
CA GLU A 90 0.53 -6.20 -2.42
C GLU A 90 0.68 -6.28 -3.94
N LEU A 91 1.90 -6.54 -4.39
CA LEU A 91 2.28 -6.49 -5.81
C LEU A 91 1.46 -7.41 -6.71
N THR A 92 1.08 -8.57 -6.21
CA THR A 92 0.32 -9.59 -6.98
C THR A 92 -1.17 -9.61 -6.66
N ALA A 93 -1.64 -8.70 -5.79
CA ALA A 93 -3.07 -8.57 -5.52
C ALA A 93 -3.83 -8.19 -6.80
N GLY A 94 -4.95 -8.84 -7.02
CA GLY A 94 -5.78 -8.63 -8.21
C GLY A 94 -5.35 -9.41 -9.45
N PHE A 95 -4.27 -10.20 -9.40
CA PHE A 95 -3.90 -11.06 -10.53
C PHE A 95 -4.90 -12.19 -10.72
N ASN A 96 -5.39 -12.33 -11.95
CA ASN A 96 -6.13 -13.52 -12.38
C ASN A 96 -5.14 -14.58 -12.85
N GLN A 97 -5.09 -15.72 -12.16
CA GLN A 97 -4.14 -16.80 -12.44
C GLN A 97 -4.36 -17.48 -13.79
N GLU A 98 -5.58 -17.44 -14.32
CA GLU A 98 -5.94 -18.04 -15.61
C GLU A 98 -5.64 -17.13 -16.82
N CYS A 99 -5.46 -15.84 -16.58
CA CYS A 99 -5.11 -14.86 -17.59
C CYS A 99 -3.59 -14.76 -17.78
N THR A 100 -3.18 -14.30 -18.95
CA THR A 100 -1.77 -14.06 -19.29
C THR A 100 -1.20 -12.88 -18.48
N GLY A 101 0.12 -12.71 -18.49
CA GLY A 101 0.76 -11.54 -17.88
C GLY A 101 0.30 -10.25 -18.54
N ARG A 102 0.19 -10.23 -19.86
CA ARG A 102 -0.31 -9.09 -20.65
C ARG A 102 -1.74 -8.71 -20.24
N GLU A 103 -2.65 -9.69 -20.16
CA GLU A 103 -4.02 -9.44 -19.69
C GLU A 103 -4.05 -8.93 -18.24
N ASN A 104 -3.17 -9.44 -17.38
CA ASN A 104 -3.06 -8.97 -16.00
C ASN A 104 -2.55 -7.53 -15.88
N ILE A 105 -1.75 -7.01 -16.82
CA ILE A 105 -1.43 -5.58 -16.90
C ILE A 105 -2.72 -4.78 -17.03
N TYR A 106 -3.57 -5.13 -17.98
CA TYR A 106 -4.85 -4.44 -18.21
C TYR A 106 -5.80 -4.58 -17.02
N ILE A 107 -5.94 -5.79 -16.46
CA ILE A 107 -6.78 -6.04 -15.28
C ILE A 107 -6.36 -5.13 -14.12
N LYS A 108 -5.07 -5.12 -13.77
CA LYS A 108 -4.58 -4.37 -12.62
C LYS A 108 -4.67 -2.85 -12.82
N CYS A 109 -4.34 -2.36 -14.00
CA CYS A 109 -4.46 -0.95 -14.34
C CYS A 109 -5.94 -0.50 -14.33
N SER A 110 -6.86 -1.33 -14.84
CA SER A 110 -8.31 -1.03 -14.82
C SER A 110 -8.88 -0.98 -13.40
N ILE A 111 -8.42 -1.84 -12.49
CA ILE A 111 -8.78 -1.77 -11.05
C ILE A 111 -8.40 -0.41 -10.45
N LEU A 112 -7.33 0.20 -10.95
CA LEU A 112 -6.86 1.54 -10.54
C LEU A 112 -7.50 2.67 -11.37
N ASN A 113 -8.61 2.37 -12.08
CA ASN A 113 -9.39 3.31 -12.90
C ASN A 113 -8.61 3.98 -14.04
N MET A 114 -7.61 3.31 -14.63
CA MET A 114 -6.95 3.76 -15.84
C MET A 114 -7.80 3.44 -17.08
N GLN A 115 -7.79 4.35 -18.05
CA GLN A 115 -8.45 4.13 -19.33
C GLN A 115 -7.59 3.25 -20.25
N PRO A 116 -8.19 2.49 -21.20
CA PRO A 116 -7.45 1.60 -22.07
C PRO A 116 -6.31 2.27 -22.84
N GLU A 117 -6.49 3.52 -23.26
CA GLU A 117 -5.49 4.31 -23.95
C GLU A 117 -4.28 4.64 -23.07
N GLU A 118 -4.54 4.98 -21.78
CA GLU A 118 -3.49 5.21 -20.78
C GLU A 118 -2.69 3.93 -20.53
N ILE A 119 -3.37 2.78 -20.45
CA ILE A 119 -2.72 1.48 -20.23
C ILE A 119 -1.83 1.12 -21.42
N LYS A 120 -2.34 1.29 -22.65
CA LYS A 120 -1.61 1.03 -23.88
C LYS A 120 -0.36 1.88 -24.00
N ALA A 121 -0.41 3.12 -23.52
CA ALA A 121 0.74 4.05 -23.56
C ALA A 121 1.91 3.59 -22.66
N ILE A 122 1.65 2.86 -21.57
CA ILE A 122 2.68 2.39 -20.63
C ILE A 122 2.95 0.88 -20.70
N GLU A 123 2.20 0.14 -21.53
CA GLU A 123 2.29 -1.31 -21.62
C GLU A 123 3.71 -1.79 -21.94
N GLN A 124 4.36 -1.18 -22.94
CA GLN A 124 5.70 -1.60 -23.36
C GLN A 124 6.74 -1.31 -22.26
N ASP A 125 6.65 -0.18 -21.57
CA ASP A 125 7.55 0.16 -20.47
C ASP A 125 7.42 -0.84 -19.31
N ILE A 126 6.18 -1.29 -19.02
CA ILE A 126 5.93 -2.34 -18.02
C ILE A 126 6.57 -3.65 -18.45
N ILE A 127 6.41 -4.05 -19.71
CA ILE A 127 6.97 -5.30 -20.25
C ILE A 127 8.48 -5.30 -20.16
N ASP A 128 9.13 -4.22 -20.62
CA ASP A 128 10.58 -4.06 -20.63
C ASP A 128 11.15 -4.00 -19.20
N PHE A 129 10.39 -3.40 -18.28
CA PHE A 129 10.78 -3.36 -16.87
C PHE A 129 10.66 -4.73 -16.20
N ALA A 130 9.57 -5.45 -16.43
CA ALA A 130 9.32 -6.77 -15.83
C ALA A 130 10.34 -7.81 -16.30
N ASP A 131 10.76 -7.76 -17.56
CA ASP A 131 11.77 -8.61 -18.16
C ASP A 131 11.50 -10.10 -17.86
N ILE A 132 10.32 -10.58 -18.26
CA ILE A 132 9.87 -11.98 -18.07
C ILE A 132 9.84 -12.77 -19.37
N GLY A 133 10.27 -12.15 -20.49
CA GLY A 133 10.41 -12.79 -21.80
C GLY A 133 9.11 -13.41 -22.32
N ASP A 134 9.24 -14.57 -22.92
CA ASP A 134 8.13 -15.31 -23.58
C ASP A 134 7.01 -15.74 -22.64
N TYR A 135 7.24 -15.66 -21.33
CA TYR A 135 6.20 -15.95 -20.34
C TYR A 135 5.09 -14.89 -20.32
N LEU A 136 5.34 -13.68 -20.84
CA LEU A 136 4.35 -12.60 -20.82
C LEU A 136 2.97 -13.02 -21.34
N ASP A 137 2.96 -13.81 -22.41
CA ASP A 137 1.74 -14.30 -23.08
C ASP A 137 1.31 -15.71 -22.62
N GLN A 138 1.89 -16.20 -21.51
CA GLN A 138 1.46 -17.41 -20.82
C GLN A 138 0.59 -17.07 -19.59
N PRO A 139 -0.32 -17.97 -19.16
CA PRO A 139 -1.12 -17.78 -17.96
C PRO A 139 -0.26 -17.59 -16.70
N VAL A 140 -0.62 -16.64 -15.84
CA VAL A 140 0.14 -16.30 -14.62
C VAL A 140 0.29 -17.48 -13.65
N LYS A 141 -0.59 -18.46 -13.68
CA LYS A 141 -0.43 -19.72 -12.91
C LYS A 141 0.87 -20.45 -13.24
N MET A 142 1.42 -20.27 -14.44
CA MET A 142 2.69 -20.86 -14.89
C MET A 142 3.92 -20.11 -14.38
N TYR A 143 3.74 -18.92 -13.80
CA TYR A 143 4.85 -18.08 -13.35
C TYR A 143 5.44 -18.56 -12.03
N SER A 144 6.76 -18.44 -11.90
CA SER A 144 7.42 -18.50 -10.60
C SER A 144 6.97 -17.34 -9.70
N SER A 145 7.17 -17.46 -8.39
CA SER A 145 6.91 -16.36 -7.45
C SER A 145 7.70 -15.09 -7.80
N GLY A 146 8.95 -15.25 -8.27
CA GLY A 146 9.78 -14.14 -8.73
C GLY A 146 9.20 -13.44 -9.96
N MET A 147 8.75 -14.17 -10.96
CA MET A 147 8.12 -13.60 -12.17
C MET A 147 6.83 -12.86 -11.84
N LYS A 148 5.99 -13.43 -10.97
CA LYS A 148 4.78 -12.74 -10.49
C LYS A 148 5.12 -11.43 -9.79
N ALA A 149 6.15 -11.44 -8.95
CA ALA A 149 6.59 -10.26 -8.22
C ALA A 149 7.21 -9.22 -9.17
N ARG A 150 8.02 -9.63 -10.16
CA ARG A 150 8.59 -8.74 -11.19
C ARG A 150 7.48 -8.04 -11.98
N LEU A 151 6.51 -8.79 -12.50
CA LEU A 151 5.38 -8.21 -13.24
C LEU A 151 4.53 -7.29 -12.35
N GLY A 152 4.18 -7.73 -11.14
CA GLY A 152 3.39 -6.94 -10.20
C GLY A 152 4.05 -5.64 -9.81
N PHE A 153 5.38 -5.65 -9.61
CA PHE A 153 6.16 -4.45 -9.32
C PHE A 153 6.23 -3.53 -10.55
N ALA A 154 6.55 -4.08 -11.72
CA ALA A 154 6.61 -3.34 -12.98
C ALA A 154 5.31 -2.56 -13.23
N ILE A 155 4.15 -3.21 -13.10
CA ILE A 155 2.85 -2.54 -13.23
C ILE A 155 2.73 -1.40 -12.21
N SER A 156 3.05 -1.70 -10.93
CA SER A 156 2.84 -0.74 -9.85
C SER A 156 3.69 0.52 -9.97
N VAL A 157 4.93 0.44 -10.47
CA VAL A 157 5.82 1.61 -10.58
C VAL A 157 5.62 2.44 -11.84
N HIS A 158 4.89 1.92 -12.84
CA HIS A 158 4.54 2.68 -14.06
C HIS A 158 3.18 3.38 -13.98
N ILE A 159 2.40 3.09 -12.95
CA ILE A 159 1.15 3.80 -12.68
C ILE A 159 1.45 4.98 -11.76
N ILE A 160 1.34 6.20 -12.28
CA ILE A 160 1.56 7.42 -11.50
C ILE A 160 0.31 7.69 -10.65
N PRO A 161 0.38 7.57 -9.31
CA PRO A 161 -0.74 7.83 -8.42
C PRO A 161 -0.74 9.25 -7.88
N ASP A 162 -1.85 9.68 -7.26
CA ASP A 162 -1.85 10.88 -6.41
C ASP A 162 -1.23 10.59 -5.03
N ILE A 163 -1.38 9.34 -4.54
CA ILE A 163 -0.86 8.88 -3.25
C ILE A 163 -0.12 7.56 -3.46
N LEU A 164 1.18 7.54 -3.18
CA LEU A 164 2.03 6.36 -3.22
C LEU A 164 2.29 5.86 -1.80
N ILE A 165 2.00 4.60 -1.54
CA ILE A 165 2.35 3.94 -0.27
C ILE A 165 3.51 2.99 -0.53
N VAL A 166 4.63 3.23 0.14
CA VAL A 166 5.86 2.45 0.03
C VAL A 166 6.14 1.78 1.37
N ASP A 167 6.35 0.46 1.35
CA ASP A 167 6.86 -0.27 2.52
C ASP A 167 8.36 -0.52 2.33
N GLU A 168 9.12 -0.48 3.41
CA GLU A 168 10.56 -0.74 3.40
C GLU A 168 10.93 -2.15 2.88
N VAL A 169 10.00 -3.11 2.88
CA VAL A 169 10.20 -4.50 2.43
C VAL A 169 10.09 -4.61 0.90
N LEU A 170 10.82 -3.76 0.16
CA LEU A 170 10.93 -3.87 -1.30
C LEU A 170 11.93 -4.98 -1.70
N SER A 171 11.76 -6.19 -1.16
CA SER A 171 12.63 -7.34 -1.45
C SER A 171 12.03 -8.19 -2.57
N VAL A 172 12.14 -7.72 -3.82
CA VAL A 172 11.60 -8.40 -5.00
C VAL A 172 12.72 -8.80 -5.96
N GLY A 173 12.72 -10.06 -6.38
CA GLY A 173 13.64 -10.57 -7.40
C GLY A 173 15.10 -10.71 -6.96
N ASP A 174 15.99 -10.82 -7.94
CA ASP A 174 17.43 -10.85 -7.74
C ASP A 174 18.03 -9.46 -7.44
N LYS A 175 19.35 -9.41 -7.22
CA LYS A 175 20.04 -8.17 -6.84
C LYS A 175 19.92 -7.07 -7.91
N GLU A 176 19.98 -7.44 -9.18
CA GLU A 176 19.90 -6.48 -10.29
C GLU A 176 18.51 -5.87 -10.38
N PHE A 177 17.48 -6.71 -10.37
CA PHE A 177 16.09 -6.25 -10.38
C PHE A 177 15.76 -5.40 -9.14
N LYS A 178 16.29 -5.78 -7.96
CA LYS A 178 16.13 -4.98 -6.75
C LYS A 178 16.70 -3.58 -6.90
N ASN A 179 17.86 -3.42 -7.50
CA ASN A 179 18.45 -2.11 -7.75
C ASN A 179 17.62 -1.28 -8.73
N LYS A 180 17.09 -1.91 -9.80
CA LYS A 180 16.17 -1.32 -10.76
C LYS A 180 14.88 -0.81 -10.06
N CYS A 181 14.33 -1.63 -9.17
CA CYS A 181 13.17 -1.28 -8.35
C CYS A 181 13.44 -0.07 -7.46
N LEU A 182 14.55 -0.07 -6.72
CA LEU A 182 14.92 1.03 -5.82
C LEU A 182 15.10 2.34 -6.57
N SER A 183 15.76 2.31 -7.74
CA SER A 183 15.92 3.51 -8.57
C SER A 183 14.57 4.08 -9.01
N LYS A 184 13.65 3.22 -9.46
CA LYS A 184 12.32 3.65 -9.90
C LYS A 184 11.45 4.19 -8.76
N VAL A 185 11.53 3.56 -7.59
CA VAL A 185 10.82 4.06 -6.39
C VAL A 185 11.38 5.42 -5.95
N LYS A 186 12.72 5.62 -5.99
CA LYS A 186 13.33 6.92 -5.69
C LYS A 186 12.82 8.00 -6.64
N GLU A 187 12.77 7.73 -7.95
CA GLU A 187 12.21 8.65 -8.95
C GLU A 187 10.76 9.06 -8.59
N LEU A 188 9.92 8.10 -8.18
CA LEU A 188 8.54 8.37 -7.77
C LEU A 188 8.45 9.17 -6.46
N ILE A 189 9.30 8.87 -5.47
CA ILE A 189 9.33 9.56 -4.17
C ILE A 189 9.73 11.04 -4.34
N PHE A 190 10.67 11.33 -5.22
CA PHE A 190 11.14 12.70 -5.46
C PHE A 190 10.31 13.47 -6.51
N ASN A 191 9.17 12.90 -6.95
CA ASN A 191 8.23 13.62 -7.79
C ASN A 191 7.28 14.46 -6.92
N ASP A 192 7.43 15.78 -6.93
CA ASP A 192 6.67 16.75 -6.12
C ASP A 192 5.14 16.70 -6.34
N ASN A 193 4.68 16.04 -7.41
CA ASN A 193 3.25 15.87 -7.67
C ASN A 193 2.63 14.67 -6.94
N ILE A 194 3.46 13.78 -6.40
CA ILE A 194 3.02 12.56 -5.73
C ILE A 194 3.10 12.75 -4.21
N THR A 195 2.01 12.45 -3.51
CA THR A 195 2.03 12.35 -2.05
C THR A 195 2.56 10.98 -1.66
N VAL A 196 3.62 10.92 -0.85
CA VAL A 196 4.24 9.65 -0.48
C VAL A 196 4.04 9.36 1.00
N LEU A 197 3.54 8.16 1.30
CA LEU A 197 3.51 7.60 2.65
C LEU A 197 4.51 6.45 2.72
N PHE A 198 5.68 6.73 3.29
CA PHE A 198 6.76 5.77 3.45
C PHE A 198 6.65 5.05 4.80
N VAL A 199 6.43 3.74 4.78
CA VAL A 199 6.20 2.94 6.00
C VAL A 199 7.47 2.24 6.40
N THR A 200 7.96 2.52 7.60
CA THR A 200 9.22 1.94 8.07
C THR A 200 9.24 1.77 9.60
N HIS A 201 10.14 0.93 10.08
CA HIS A 201 10.52 0.89 11.49
C HIS A 201 11.91 1.54 11.72
N SER A 202 12.61 1.95 10.65
CA SER A 202 13.94 2.55 10.67
C SER A 202 13.87 4.07 10.57
N MET A 203 14.33 4.77 11.59
CA MET A 203 14.49 6.24 11.57
C MET A 203 15.50 6.70 10.53
N GLN A 204 16.53 5.88 10.26
CA GLN A 204 17.54 6.20 9.24
C GLN A 204 16.91 6.25 7.85
N MET A 205 16.12 5.23 7.48
CA MET A 205 15.41 5.21 6.19
C MET A 205 14.36 6.34 6.11
N ALA A 206 13.66 6.61 7.21
CA ALA A 206 12.73 7.73 7.26
C ALA A 206 13.40 9.06 6.88
N ARG A 207 14.56 9.37 7.45
CA ARG A 207 15.34 10.58 7.18
C ARG A 207 15.95 10.64 5.78
N GLU A 208 16.23 9.48 5.17
CA GLU A 208 16.77 9.41 3.80
C GLU A 208 15.74 9.85 2.75
N PHE A 209 14.44 9.51 2.97
CA PHE A 209 13.40 9.69 1.97
C PHE A 209 12.35 10.75 2.34
N CYS A 210 12.22 11.10 3.62
CA CYS A 210 11.13 11.93 4.11
C CYS A 210 11.64 13.12 4.91
N THR A 211 10.92 14.23 4.83
CA THR A 211 11.18 15.43 5.64
C THR A 211 10.32 15.46 6.89
N ARG A 212 9.21 14.71 6.94
CA ARG A 212 8.26 14.65 8.04
C ARG A 212 8.02 13.21 8.49
N GLY A 213 7.90 13.01 9.79
CA GLY A 213 7.60 11.72 10.39
C GLY A 213 6.36 11.74 11.27
N ILE A 214 5.53 10.71 11.13
CA ILE A 214 4.40 10.38 11.99
C ILE A 214 4.77 9.14 12.78
N VAL A 215 4.99 9.27 14.08
CA VAL A 215 5.44 8.15 14.93
C VAL A 215 4.26 7.56 15.70
N LEU A 216 4.06 6.26 15.55
CA LEU A 216 3.02 5.51 16.23
C LEU A 216 3.58 4.57 17.30
N LYS A 217 2.91 4.50 18.44
CA LYS A 217 3.19 3.52 19.50
C LYS A 217 1.88 3.02 20.12
N LYS A 218 1.68 1.70 20.09
CA LYS A 218 0.48 1.05 20.68
C LYS A 218 -0.84 1.69 20.24
N GLY A 219 -0.95 2.02 18.96
CA GLY A 219 -2.15 2.62 18.36
C GLY A 219 -2.30 4.12 18.57
N LYS A 220 -1.39 4.79 19.26
CA LYS A 220 -1.43 6.24 19.51
C LYS A 220 -0.40 6.98 18.69
N LEU A 221 -0.73 8.19 18.30
CA LEU A 221 0.18 9.15 17.72
C LEU A 221 1.07 9.73 18.83
N LEU A 222 2.40 9.53 18.71
CA LEU A 222 3.36 10.08 19.64
C LEU A 222 4.01 11.36 19.16
N PHE A 223 4.23 11.45 17.84
CA PHE A 223 4.93 12.57 17.23
C PHE A 223 4.42 12.78 15.82
N ASP A 224 4.32 14.00 15.39
CA ASP A 224 4.03 14.43 14.02
C ASP A 224 4.78 15.74 13.77
N GLY A 225 5.82 15.69 12.93
CA GLY A 225 6.70 16.83 12.68
C GLY A 225 7.90 16.48 11.82
N ASP A 226 8.81 17.44 11.66
CA ASP A 226 10.02 17.29 10.86
C ASP A 226 11.02 16.31 11.52
N ILE A 227 11.78 15.54 10.69
CA ILE A 227 12.69 14.45 11.12
C ILE A 227 14.10 14.58 10.53
#